data_9804aab0c98822fc85c1c180cb4a9376
#
_entry.id   9804aab0c98822fc85c1c180cb4a9376
#
_cell.length_a   1.000
_cell.length_b   1.000
_cell.length_c   1.000
_cell.angle_alpha   90.00
_cell.angle_beta   90.00
_cell.angle_gamma   90.00
#
_symmetry.space_group_name_H-M   'P 1'
#
loop_
_entity.id
_entity.type
_entity.pdbx_description
1 polymer ?
#
loop_
_entity_poly.entity_id
_entity_poly.type
_entity_poly.pdbx_seq_one_letter_code
_entity_poly.pdbx_strand_id
1 'polypeptide(L)'
;ILMGFWLASPDLDYRETQSARLSEAEVPAELGAKLLALCDTLGLEFAAADFMADADGTLHFLEVNSQPMFAAFDRVVEGRLADAIIDRLLDAAPARSAMSEVRWGATASA
;
A
#
# COMPACT_ATOMS: atom_id res chain seq x y z
N ILE A 1 5.32 -7.27 -4.96
CA ILE A 1 4.89 -6.23 -5.93
C ILE A 1 4.91 -4.87 -5.24
N LEU A 2 5.43 -3.88 -5.95
CA LEU A 2 5.42 -2.49 -5.51
C LEU A 2 4.65 -1.66 -6.53
N MET A 3 3.80 -0.79 -6.02
CA MET A 3 3.11 0.21 -6.84
C MET A 3 3.27 1.57 -6.17
N GLY A 4 3.56 2.58 -6.96
CA GLY A 4 3.72 3.94 -6.48
C GLY A 4 2.63 4.84 -7.04
N PHE A 5 2.32 5.87 -6.28
CA PHE A 5 1.30 6.84 -6.66
C PHE A 5 1.75 8.25 -6.28
N TRP A 6 1.47 9.19 -7.16
CA TRP A 6 1.57 10.60 -6.84
C TRP A 6 0.21 11.10 -6.40
N LEU A 7 0.21 11.81 -5.28
CA LEU A 7 -0.95 12.53 -4.80
C LEU A 7 -0.61 14.01 -4.82
N ALA A 8 -1.25 14.75 -5.73
CA ALA A 8 -1.11 16.18 -5.81
C ALA A 8 -2.34 16.84 -5.23
N SER A 9 -2.14 17.74 -4.28
CA SER A 9 -3.22 18.52 -3.67
C SER A 9 -2.73 19.91 -3.36
N PRO A 10 -3.55 20.95 -3.61
CA PRO A 10 -3.21 22.32 -3.22
C PRO A 10 -3.28 22.53 -1.70
N ASP A 11 -3.92 21.64 -0.97
CA ASP A 11 -4.12 21.75 0.47
C ASP A 11 -3.18 20.83 1.24
N LEU A 12 -2.84 21.22 2.47
CA LEU A 12 -1.97 20.42 3.34
C LEU A 12 -2.64 19.09 3.75
N ASP A 13 -3.95 19.11 3.94
CA ASP A 13 -4.71 17.90 4.24
C ASP A 13 -5.52 17.47 3.01
N TYR A 14 -4.93 16.57 2.22
CA TYR A 14 -5.56 16.05 1.01
C TYR A 14 -6.83 15.23 1.29
N ARG A 15 -7.03 14.76 2.51
CA ARG A 15 -8.19 13.91 2.86
C ARG A 15 -9.49 14.68 2.85
N GLU A 16 -9.42 15.98 3.07
CA GLU A 16 -10.58 16.85 3.12
C GLU A 16 -10.86 17.56 1.80
N THR A 17 -9.99 17.42 0.81
CA THR A 17 -10.14 18.11 -0.46
C THR A 17 -10.52 17.18 -1.59
N GLN A 18 -11.48 17.61 -2.41
CA GLN A 18 -11.86 16.92 -3.64
C GLN A 18 -10.94 17.29 -4.81
N SER A 19 -10.05 18.25 -4.63
CA SER A 19 -9.09 18.67 -5.67
C SER A 19 -7.84 17.81 -5.73
N ALA A 20 -7.67 16.85 -4.79
CA ALA A 20 -6.56 15.92 -4.81
C ALA A 20 -6.59 15.04 -6.06
N ARG A 21 -5.43 14.87 -6.70
CA ARG A 21 -5.28 14.05 -7.90
C ARG A 21 -4.33 12.90 -7.63
N LEU A 22 -4.79 11.71 -7.96
CA LEU A 22 -3.98 10.50 -7.88
C LEU A 22 -3.51 10.10 -9.27
N SER A 23 -2.24 9.73 -9.39
CA SER A 23 -1.69 9.14 -10.61
C SER A 23 -0.69 8.06 -10.24
N GLU A 24 -0.56 7.05 -11.11
CA GLU A 24 0.46 6.03 -10.92
C GLU A 24 1.84 6.64 -11.10
N ALA A 25 2.78 6.22 -10.24
CA ALA A 25 4.16 6.68 -10.26
C ALA A 25 5.11 5.49 -10.33
N GLU A 26 6.25 5.69 -10.98
CA GLU A 26 7.31 4.71 -10.96
C GLU A 26 8.04 4.77 -9.63
N VAL A 27 8.26 3.62 -9.01
CA VAL A 27 9.02 3.51 -7.76
C VAL A 27 10.49 3.35 -8.10
N PRO A 28 11.38 4.28 -7.67
CA PRO A 28 12.82 4.11 -7.88
C PRO A 28 13.29 2.78 -7.29
N ALA A 29 14.15 2.06 -8.02
CA ALA A 29 14.57 0.72 -7.63
C ALA A 29 15.22 0.69 -6.23
N GLU A 30 16.06 1.67 -5.91
CA GLU A 30 16.70 1.76 -4.60
C GLU A 30 15.69 1.97 -3.48
N LEU A 31 14.71 2.85 -3.68
CA LEU A 31 13.65 3.09 -2.72
C LEU A 31 12.81 1.84 -2.54
N GLY A 32 12.45 1.18 -3.64
CA GLY A 32 11.68 -0.06 -3.60
C GLY A 32 12.37 -1.15 -2.79
N ALA A 33 13.68 -1.32 -2.98
CA ALA A 33 14.46 -2.29 -2.21
C ALA A 33 14.46 -1.98 -0.70
N LYS A 34 14.59 -0.72 -0.34
CA LYS A 34 14.54 -0.28 1.06
C LYS A 34 13.17 -0.52 1.69
N LEU A 35 12.10 -0.26 0.96
CA LEU A 35 10.74 -0.48 1.45
C LEU A 35 10.45 -1.97 1.65
N LEU A 36 10.88 -2.82 0.73
CA LEU A 36 10.73 -4.26 0.89
C LEU A 36 11.50 -4.78 2.11
N ALA A 37 12.73 -4.30 2.31
CA ALA A 37 13.52 -4.65 3.49
C ALA A 37 12.86 -4.18 4.79
N LEU A 38 12.27 -2.99 4.80
CA LEU A 38 11.53 -2.47 5.95
C LEU A 38 10.32 -3.35 6.25
N CYS A 39 9.55 -3.71 5.24
CA CYS A 39 8.39 -4.60 5.41
C CYS A 39 8.79 -5.96 5.95
N ASP A 40 9.88 -6.55 5.44
CA ASP A 40 10.40 -7.82 5.94
C ASP A 40 10.80 -7.71 7.42
N THR A 41 11.49 -6.64 7.78
CA THR A 41 11.92 -6.40 9.16
C THR A 41 10.73 -6.26 10.11
N LEU A 42 9.66 -5.60 9.66
CA LEU A 42 8.44 -5.39 10.44
C LEU A 42 7.45 -6.56 10.37
N GLY A 43 7.71 -7.55 9.51
CA GLY A 43 6.79 -8.66 9.31
C GLY A 43 5.51 -8.27 8.57
N LEU A 44 5.56 -7.27 7.71
CA LEU A 44 4.41 -6.77 6.97
C LEU A 44 4.40 -7.36 5.56
N GLU A 45 3.30 -7.98 5.18
CA GLU A 45 3.09 -8.49 3.82
C GLU A 45 2.31 -7.52 2.95
N PHE A 46 1.54 -6.63 3.58
CA PHE A 46 0.80 -5.57 2.90
C PHE A 46 0.93 -4.29 3.71
N ALA A 47 1.40 -3.23 3.08
CA ALA A 47 1.59 -1.94 3.73
C ALA A 47 1.62 -0.82 2.70
N ALA A 48 1.38 0.39 3.16
CA ALA A 48 1.62 1.61 2.39
C ALA A 48 2.62 2.48 3.13
N ALA A 49 3.57 3.04 2.40
CA ALA A 49 4.51 4.01 2.92
C ALA A 49 4.19 5.38 2.31
N ASP A 50 4.14 6.38 3.14
CA ASP A 50 3.84 7.74 2.74
C ASP A 50 5.10 8.61 2.77
N PHE A 51 5.25 9.42 1.73
CA PHE A 51 6.36 10.34 1.55
C PHE A 51 5.83 11.72 1.19
N MET A 52 6.58 12.73 1.56
CA MET A 52 6.38 14.09 1.09
C MET A 52 7.53 14.46 0.16
N ALA A 53 7.22 14.94 -1.06
CA ALA A 53 8.24 15.46 -1.96
C ALA A 53 8.39 16.95 -1.72
N ASP A 54 9.63 17.42 -1.55
CA ASP A 54 9.92 18.85 -1.45
C ASP A 54 10.08 19.48 -2.84
N ALA A 55 10.38 20.78 -2.87
CA ALA A 55 10.53 21.51 -4.11
C ALA A 55 11.67 21.01 -5.01
N ASP A 56 12.67 20.37 -4.43
CA ASP A 56 13.80 19.77 -5.15
C ASP A 56 13.52 18.34 -5.63
N GLY A 57 12.34 17.81 -5.29
CA GLY A 57 11.97 16.44 -5.61
C GLY A 57 12.50 15.40 -4.62
N THR A 58 13.13 15.85 -3.52
CA THR A 58 13.60 14.93 -2.47
C THR A 58 12.41 14.36 -1.72
N LEU A 59 12.40 13.04 -1.54
CA LEU A 59 11.34 12.34 -0.84
C LEU A 59 11.68 12.23 0.65
N HIS A 60 10.75 12.69 1.48
CA HIS A 60 10.85 12.61 2.93
C HIS A 60 9.85 11.58 3.44
N PHE A 61 10.35 10.55 4.09
CA PHE A 61 9.51 9.49 4.66
C PHE A 61 8.67 10.04 5.81
N LEU A 62 7.38 9.72 5.80
CA LEU A 62 6.45 10.12 6.86
C LEU A 62 6.08 8.93 7.74
N GLU A 63 5.52 7.89 7.15
CA GLU A 63 5.05 6.73 7.90
C GLU A 63 4.91 5.50 7.02
N VAL A 64 4.81 4.34 7.66
CA VAL A 64 4.36 3.11 7.04
C VAL A 64 3.08 2.67 7.75
N ASN A 65 2.06 2.35 6.97
CA ASN A 65 0.75 1.93 7.47
C ASN A 65 0.53 0.46 7.13
N SER A 66 0.29 -0.36 8.16
CA SER A 66 0.06 -1.79 8.01
C SER A 66 -1.37 -2.14 7.59
N GLN A 67 -2.28 -1.18 7.61
CA GLN A 67 -3.69 -1.38 7.22
C GLN A 67 -4.15 -0.24 6.30
N PRO A 68 -3.53 -0.09 5.14
CA PRO A 68 -3.86 1.03 4.26
C PRO A 68 -5.23 0.86 3.61
N MET A 69 -5.93 1.96 3.45
CA MET A 69 -7.12 2.03 2.61
C MET A 69 -6.65 2.22 1.16
N PHE A 70 -6.91 1.26 0.31
CA PHE A 70 -6.33 1.22 -1.03
C PHE A 70 -7.33 1.42 -2.18
N ALA A 71 -8.61 1.52 -1.90
CA ALA A 71 -9.65 1.54 -2.95
C ALA A 71 -9.47 2.67 -3.97
N ALA A 72 -9.11 3.88 -3.50
CA ALA A 72 -8.89 5.01 -4.39
C ALA A 72 -7.68 4.79 -5.31
N PHE A 73 -6.62 4.22 -4.76
CA PHE A 73 -5.41 3.89 -5.52
C PHE A 73 -5.66 2.76 -6.53
N ASP A 74 -6.45 1.77 -6.12
CA ASP A 74 -6.78 0.64 -6.98
C ASP A 74 -7.59 1.08 -8.21
N ARG A 75 -8.44 2.08 -8.06
CA ARG A 75 -9.17 2.64 -9.20
C ARG A 75 -8.24 3.26 -10.24
N VAL A 76 -7.16 3.90 -9.81
CA VAL A 76 -6.16 4.49 -10.72
C VAL A 76 -5.47 3.44 -11.57
N VAL A 77 -5.26 2.26 -11.02
CA VAL A 77 -4.57 1.16 -11.70
C VAL A 77 -5.53 0.07 -12.17
N GLU A 78 -6.81 0.39 -12.29
CA GLU A 78 -7.84 -0.47 -12.89
C GLU A 78 -7.92 -1.87 -12.26
N GLY A 79 -7.82 -1.94 -10.94
CA GLY A 79 -7.94 -3.20 -10.20
C GLY A 79 -6.64 -3.99 -10.05
N ARG A 80 -5.53 -3.53 -10.60
CA ARG A 80 -4.25 -4.26 -10.53
C ARG A 80 -3.73 -4.42 -9.12
N LEU A 81 -4.02 -3.45 -8.23
CA LEU A 81 -3.61 -3.54 -6.84
C LEU A 81 -4.40 -4.63 -6.10
N ALA A 82 -5.72 -4.66 -6.26
CA ALA A 82 -6.55 -5.71 -5.70
C ALA A 82 -6.17 -7.08 -6.23
N ASP A 83 -5.90 -7.21 -7.53
CA ASP A 83 -5.45 -8.46 -8.13
C ASP A 83 -4.13 -8.94 -7.51
N ALA A 84 -3.19 -8.03 -7.32
CA ALA A 84 -1.91 -8.36 -6.68
C ALA A 84 -2.08 -8.85 -5.24
N ILE A 85 -2.99 -8.24 -4.48
CA ILE A 85 -3.31 -8.66 -3.12
C ILE A 85 -3.93 -10.06 -3.12
N ILE A 86 -4.87 -10.32 -4.03
CA ILE A 86 -5.52 -11.63 -4.16
C ILE A 86 -4.49 -12.70 -4.53
N ASP A 87 -3.63 -12.43 -5.50
CA ASP A 87 -2.58 -13.36 -5.92
C ASP A 87 -1.64 -13.70 -4.75
N ARG A 88 -1.26 -12.69 -3.97
CA ARG A 88 -0.41 -12.90 -2.80
C ARG A 88 -1.10 -13.76 -1.74
N LEU A 89 -2.38 -13.53 -1.51
CA LEU A 89 -3.17 -14.33 -0.56
C LEU A 89 -3.30 -15.78 -1.01
N LEU A 90 -3.49 -16.02 -2.30
CA LEU A 90 -3.57 -17.37 -2.86
C LEU A 90 -2.24 -18.10 -2.77
N ASP A 91 -1.13 -17.43 -3.06
CA ASP A 91 0.21 -18.02 -2.96
C ASP A 91 0.61 -18.34 -1.52
N ALA A 92 0.17 -17.52 -0.57
CA ALA A 92 0.46 -17.69 0.84
C ALA A 92 -0.57 -18.56 1.57
N ALA A 93 -1.63 -19.00 0.86
CA ALA A 93 -2.72 -19.73 1.49
C ALA A 93 -2.24 -21.02 2.16
N PRO A 94 -2.50 -21.20 3.45
CA PRO A 94 -2.21 -22.46 4.13
C PRO A 94 -3.16 -23.57 3.66
N ALA A 95 -2.98 -24.78 4.18
CA ALA A 95 -3.91 -25.87 3.92
C ALA A 95 -5.35 -25.47 4.30
N ARG A 96 -6.32 -26.04 3.63
CA ARG A 96 -7.73 -25.65 3.76
C ARG A 96 -8.25 -25.57 5.21
N SER A 97 -7.82 -26.50 6.08
CA SER A 97 -8.20 -26.49 7.49
C SER A 97 -7.67 -25.28 8.24
N ALA A 98 -6.44 -24.91 7.98
CA ALA A 98 -5.82 -23.73 8.58
C ALA A 98 -6.48 -22.44 8.07
N MET A 99 -6.92 -22.40 6.83
CA MET A 99 -7.66 -21.27 6.27
C MET A 99 -8.96 -20.99 7.01
N SER A 100 -9.65 -22.05 7.43
CA SER A 100 -10.89 -21.90 8.20
C SER A 100 -10.65 -21.21 9.54
N GLU A 101 -9.56 -21.56 10.21
CA GLU A 101 -9.18 -20.94 11.48
C GLU A 101 -8.81 -19.47 11.32
N VAL A 102 -8.04 -19.15 10.28
CA VAL A 102 -7.67 -17.76 9.97
C VAL A 102 -8.92 -16.92 9.70
N ARG A 103 -9.89 -17.45 8.98
CA ARG A 103 -11.15 -16.77 8.72
C ARG A 103 -11.86 -16.36 10.01
N TRP A 104 -11.89 -17.23 11.01
CA TRP A 104 -12.51 -16.94 12.28
C TRP A 104 -11.76 -15.87 13.06
N GLY A 105 -10.46 -15.93 13.07
CA GLY A 105 -9.66 -14.90 13.69
C GLY A 105 -9.91 -13.52 13.08
N ALA A 106 -9.96 -13.44 11.77
CA ALA A 106 -10.28 -12.20 11.07
C ALA A 106 -11.67 -11.67 11.40
N THR A 107 -12.66 -12.54 11.48
CA THR A 107 -14.03 -12.18 11.84
C THR A 107 -14.12 -11.68 13.29
N ALA A 108 -13.42 -12.32 14.20
CA ALA A 108 -13.42 -11.92 15.60
C ALA A 108 -12.74 -10.58 15.83
N SER A 109 -11.74 -10.23 15.03
CA SER A 109 -11.01 -8.98 15.15
C SER A 109 -11.72 -7.80 14.47
N ALA A 110 -12.70 -8.08 13.67
CA ALA A 110 -13.51 -7.04 13.04
C ALA A 110 -14.54 -6.53 14.02
#